data_908b14d0806bf10687215db7adefde2a
#
_entry.id   908b14d0806bf10687215db7adefde2a
#
_cell.length_a   1.000
_cell.length_b   1.000
_cell.length_c   1.000
_cell.angle_alpha   90.00
_cell.angle_beta   90.00
_cell.angle_gamma   90.00
#
_symmetry.space_group_name_H-M   'P 1'
#
loop_
_entity.id
_entity.type
_entity.pdbx_description
1 polymer ?
#
loop_
_entity_poly.entity_id
_entity_poly.type
_entity_poly.pdbx_seq_one_letter_code
_entity_poly.pdbx_strand_id
1 'polypeptide(L)'
;LRIAPSFHSPMGVLPPLTINYDSIRVSSSPSRLDSQTYGGIMVTTINDNMYSAEVMHDPYHYYGQIRDEDPVHWNELYETWVITRQDDLVWLTRNHEQFSNSVLAKDPRPPYPAINDSDAELYDFMKAANEQRFIQYDRPDHLEMRKVMHGYFTPKSMEEWRPLVKSAIAELLDAAEARGGDVDLMRDLAVPLPVLVIAEMMGVPESERSLIRTLSEKLLFNGRSAPDRMRMVVEGIQGINEYVDPIVEDRMVNPKDDFITVLAEGEKSGVFTREQVLGNTALLLLAGHETTINLICNGTLAFMNHRDQWDLLKADPEGLMVRATEEALRYDSPVKSIQRIATEDVEMRGKQIKKDDRIRWFMSSANRDPNKFENPDAMDISRWPNAHVAFGAGVHHCLGATIARVEGQEVFKALAERYPNLELKTHDMEYQESITFRSVKTMAVSLN
;
A
#
# COMPACT_ATOMS: atom_id res chain seq x y z
N LEU A 1 24.15 40.45 16.21
CA LEU A 1 25.31 39.96 15.47
C LEU A 1 25.76 38.64 16.10
N ARG A 2 25.37 37.52 15.57
CA ARG A 2 26.05 36.22 15.68
C ARG A 2 26.01 35.56 14.31
N ILE A 3 27.22 35.29 13.83
CA ILE A 3 27.58 34.78 12.52
C ILE A 3 27.21 33.32 12.47
N ALA A 4 26.43 32.91 11.44
CA ALA A 4 26.19 31.51 11.11
C ALA A 4 27.43 30.90 10.42
N PRO A 5 27.80 29.65 10.68
CA PRO A 5 28.88 29.01 9.96
C PRO A 5 28.37 28.50 8.59
N SER A 6 29.05 28.92 7.54
CA SER A 6 28.93 28.46 6.20
C SER A 6 29.48 27.03 6.07
N PHE A 7 28.62 26.06 5.76
CA PHE A 7 29.08 24.75 5.30
C PHE A 7 29.06 24.70 3.78
N HIS A 8 30.23 24.90 3.18
CA HIS A 8 30.54 24.50 1.82
C HIS A 8 31.42 23.26 1.90
N SER A 9 30.87 22.10 1.56
CA SER A 9 31.62 20.92 1.15
C SER A 9 30.97 20.34 -0.11
N PRO A 10 31.73 20.01 -1.15
CA PRO A 10 31.18 19.45 -2.38
C PRO A 10 30.71 18.02 -2.09
N MET A 11 29.42 17.74 -2.28
CA MET A 11 28.90 16.38 -2.22
C MET A 11 29.42 15.58 -3.42
N GLY A 12 30.32 14.65 -3.13
CA GLY A 12 30.69 13.61 -4.07
C GLY A 12 29.48 12.73 -4.40
N VAL A 13 29.30 12.46 -5.67
CA VAL A 13 28.33 11.52 -6.20
C VAL A 13 28.63 10.15 -5.60
N LEU A 14 27.81 9.71 -4.64
CA LEU A 14 27.86 8.33 -4.14
C LEU A 14 27.32 7.41 -5.23
N PRO A 15 27.99 6.28 -5.50
CA PRO A 15 27.48 5.29 -6.45
C PRO A 15 26.15 4.71 -5.94
N PRO A 16 25.28 4.22 -6.84
CA PRO A 16 24.02 3.60 -6.45
C PRO A 16 24.31 2.41 -5.53
N LEU A 17 23.66 2.36 -4.37
CA LEU A 17 23.70 1.22 -3.45
C LEU A 17 23.05 0.03 -4.18
N THR A 18 23.89 -0.85 -4.67
CA THR A 18 23.46 -2.17 -5.17
C THR A 18 23.15 -3.02 -3.96
N ILE A 19 21.88 -3.15 -3.63
CA ILE A 19 21.44 -4.08 -2.59
C ILE A 19 21.60 -5.49 -3.15
N ASN A 20 22.58 -6.23 -2.63
CA ASN A 20 22.84 -7.59 -3.02
C ASN A 20 21.95 -8.53 -2.20
N TYR A 21 20.91 -9.08 -2.83
CA TYR A 21 19.90 -9.94 -2.23
C TYR A 21 20.32 -11.42 -2.09
N ASP A 22 21.56 -11.79 -2.47
CA ASP A 22 21.96 -13.19 -2.67
C ASP A 22 22.44 -13.96 -1.41
N SER A 23 22.35 -13.42 -0.21
CA SER A 23 22.99 -14.04 0.95
C SER A 23 22.09 -14.51 2.09
N ILE A 24 20.87 -15.00 1.84
CA ILE A 24 20.12 -15.72 2.90
C ILE A 24 19.54 -17.01 2.33
N ARG A 25 20.28 -18.12 2.47
CA ARG A 25 19.71 -19.46 2.35
C ARG A 25 19.02 -19.82 3.67
N VAL A 26 17.70 -19.77 3.67
CA VAL A 26 16.90 -20.43 4.72
C VAL A 26 16.75 -21.89 4.31
N SER A 27 17.22 -22.82 5.13
CA SER A 27 17.00 -24.25 4.95
C SER A 27 15.52 -24.56 5.19
N SER A 28 14.75 -24.68 4.14
CA SER A 28 13.38 -25.18 4.20
C SER A 28 13.39 -26.69 3.97
N SER A 29 13.18 -27.48 5.01
CA SER A 29 12.73 -28.86 4.87
C SER A 29 11.24 -28.83 4.48
N PRO A 30 10.79 -29.54 3.44
CA PRO A 30 9.38 -29.60 3.12
C PRO A 30 8.65 -30.42 4.18
N SER A 31 7.79 -29.78 4.97
CA SER A 31 6.83 -30.49 5.81
C SER A 31 5.79 -31.13 4.91
N ARG A 32 5.71 -32.48 4.95
CA ARG A 32 4.65 -33.26 4.31
C ARG A 32 3.30 -32.82 4.89
N LEU A 33 2.35 -32.48 4.02
CA LEU A 33 0.94 -32.34 4.35
C LEU A 33 0.43 -33.67 4.90
N ASP A 34 0.14 -33.75 6.17
CA ASP A 34 -0.57 -34.88 6.77
C ASP A 34 -2.07 -34.76 6.49
N SER A 35 -2.54 -35.50 5.49
CA SER A 35 -3.95 -35.73 5.27
C SER A 35 -4.45 -36.80 6.25
N GLN A 36 -5.18 -36.41 7.28
CA GLN A 36 -5.92 -37.37 8.11
C GLN A 36 -7.30 -37.62 7.50
N THR A 37 -7.54 -38.86 7.11
CA THR A 37 -8.86 -39.32 6.68
C THR A 37 -9.66 -39.84 7.88
N TYR A 38 -10.72 -39.12 8.26
CA TYR A 38 -11.78 -39.64 9.11
C TYR A 38 -13.07 -39.78 8.29
N GLY A 39 -13.54 -41.02 8.10
CA GLY A 39 -14.89 -41.28 7.56
C GLY A 39 -15.13 -40.87 6.10
N GLY A 40 -14.15 -40.95 5.21
CA GLY A 40 -14.37 -40.77 3.77
C GLY A 40 -14.59 -39.33 3.28
N ILE A 41 -14.50 -38.34 4.15
CA ILE A 41 -14.49 -36.91 3.80
C ILE A 41 -13.05 -36.43 3.98
N MET A 42 -12.42 -35.94 2.90
CA MET A 42 -11.16 -35.22 3.01
C MET A 42 -11.47 -33.89 3.70
N VAL A 43 -11.18 -33.79 4.99
CA VAL A 43 -11.13 -32.50 5.69
C VAL A 43 -9.79 -31.87 5.34
N THR A 44 -9.76 -31.01 4.35
CA THR A 44 -8.60 -30.14 4.13
C THR A 44 -8.55 -29.15 5.27
N THR A 45 -7.53 -29.27 6.13
CA THR A 45 -7.29 -28.28 7.19
C THR A 45 -6.82 -26.99 6.52
N ILE A 46 -7.47 -25.87 6.82
CA ILE A 46 -7.02 -24.54 6.37
C ILE A 46 -5.60 -24.32 6.89
N ASN A 47 -4.70 -23.90 6.01
CA ASN A 47 -3.32 -23.57 6.39
C ASN A 47 -3.28 -22.21 7.08
N ASP A 48 -3.06 -22.19 8.39
CA ASP A 48 -2.98 -20.95 9.16
C ASP A 48 -1.71 -20.12 8.88
N ASN A 49 -0.72 -20.67 8.19
CA ASN A 49 0.51 -19.93 7.88
C ASN A 49 0.33 -18.98 6.68
N MET A 50 -0.20 -17.78 6.96
CA MET A 50 -0.39 -16.71 5.97
C MET A 50 0.92 -16.21 5.32
N TYR A 51 2.10 -16.59 5.86
CA TYR A 51 3.42 -16.27 5.31
C TYR A 51 4.08 -17.46 4.65
N SER A 52 3.38 -18.58 4.44
CA SER A 52 3.94 -19.68 3.67
C SER A 52 4.30 -19.23 2.25
N ALA A 53 5.34 -19.81 1.66
CA ALA A 53 5.78 -19.46 0.30
C ALA A 53 4.64 -19.63 -0.72
N GLU A 54 3.79 -20.63 -0.55
CA GLU A 54 2.60 -20.87 -1.37
C GLU A 54 1.61 -19.70 -1.30
N VAL A 55 1.22 -19.27 -0.07
CA VAL A 55 0.28 -18.16 0.13
C VAL A 55 0.90 -16.83 -0.30
N MET A 56 2.21 -16.65 -0.15
CA MET A 56 2.87 -15.43 -0.63
C MET A 56 2.90 -15.36 -2.16
N HIS A 57 3.11 -16.49 -2.82
CA HIS A 57 3.14 -16.57 -4.28
C HIS A 57 1.74 -16.42 -4.89
N ASP A 58 0.78 -17.25 -4.46
CA ASP A 58 -0.63 -17.20 -4.88
C ASP A 58 -1.58 -17.20 -3.67
N PRO A 59 -1.99 -16.03 -3.18
CA PRO A 59 -2.88 -15.93 -2.03
C PRO A 59 -4.34 -16.27 -2.37
N TYR A 60 -4.73 -16.27 -3.65
CA TYR A 60 -6.14 -16.36 -4.05
C TYR A 60 -6.73 -17.75 -3.84
N HIS A 61 -5.93 -18.80 -4.00
CA HIS A 61 -6.35 -20.16 -3.65
C HIS A 61 -6.66 -20.25 -2.14
N TYR A 62 -5.75 -19.77 -1.30
CA TYR A 62 -5.93 -19.71 0.15
C TYR A 62 -7.16 -18.88 0.55
N TYR A 63 -7.35 -17.70 -0.05
CA TYR A 63 -8.52 -16.87 0.23
C TYR A 63 -9.83 -17.52 -0.21
N GLY A 64 -9.84 -18.23 -1.33
CA GLY A 64 -10.98 -19.00 -1.83
C GLY A 64 -11.39 -20.07 -0.83
N GLN A 65 -10.42 -20.85 -0.34
CA GLN A 65 -10.67 -21.90 0.63
C GLN A 65 -11.31 -21.36 1.90
N ILE A 66 -10.71 -20.31 2.53
CA ILE A 66 -11.29 -19.70 3.75
C ILE A 66 -12.68 -19.14 3.47
N ARG A 67 -12.85 -18.43 2.35
CA ARG A 67 -14.12 -17.80 2.01
C ARG A 67 -15.25 -18.80 1.88
N ASP A 68 -14.96 -19.99 1.37
CA ASP A 68 -15.96 -21.03 1.09
C ASP A 68 -16.22 -21.90 2.32
N GLU A 69 -15.17 -22.28 3.08
CA GLU A 69 -15.26 -23.22 4.19
C GLU A 69 -15.55 -22.54 5.53
N ASP A 70 -14.86 -21.42 5.85
CA ASP A 70 -14.97 -20.71 7.14
C ASP A 70 -14.75 -19.19 6.98
N PRO A 71 -15.69 -18.44 6.40
CA PRO A 71 -15.50 -17.03 6.00
C PRO A 71 -15.21 -16.05 7.15
N VAL A 72 -15.44 -16.47 8.39
CA VAL A 72 -15.03 -15.79 9.64
C VAL A 72 -14.17 -16.78 10.41
N HIS A 73 -12.91 -16.87 10.01
CA HIS A 73 -11.96 -17.88 10.44
C HIS A 73 -11.09 -17.39 11.59
N TRP A 74 -11.00 -18.19 12.67
CA TRP A 74 -10.00 -17.94 13.70
C TRP A 74 -8.66 -18.57 13.29
N ASN A 75 -7.66 -17.74 13.05
CA ASN A 75 -6.31 -18.17 12.72
C ASN A 75 -5.52 -18.33 14.02
N GLU A 76 -5.27 -19.58 14.40
CA GLU A 76 -4.59 -19.92 15.65
C GLU A 76 -3.13 -19.47 15.68
N LEU A 77 -2.45 -19.46 14.53
CA LEU A 77 -1.02 -19.13 14.45
C LEU A 77 -0.76 -17.64 14.73
N TYR A 78 -1.67 -16.77 14.31
CA TYR A 78 -1.51 -15.32 14.44
C TYR A 78 -2.51 -14.70 15.43
N GLU A 79 -3.30 -15.50 16.11
CA GLU A 79 -4.32 -15.07 17.07
C GLU A 79 -5.17 -13.91 16.52
N THR A 80 -5.75 -14.14 15.35
CA THR A 80 -6.54 -13.11 14.65
C THR A 80 -7.73 -13.72 13.93
N TRP A 81 -8.85 -13.06 13.93
CA TRP A 81 -9.96 -13.37 13.04
C TRP A 81 -9.62 -12.95 11.62
N VAL A 82 -9.87 -13.83 10.66
CA VAL A 82 -9.70 -13.61 9.22
C VAL A 82 -11.07 -13.49 8.58
N ILE A 83 -11.37 -12.33 8.00
CA ILE A 83 -12.64 -12.04 7.33
C ILE A 83 -12.40 -11.94 5.82
N THR A 84 -13.17 -12.71 5.03
CA THR A 84 -12.88 -12.91 3.61
C THR A 84 -14.00 -12.50 2.65
N ARG A 85 -15.28 -12.42 3.10
CA ARG A 85 -16.42 -12.06 2.25
C ARG A 85 -16.64 -10.55 2.21
N GLN A 86 -17.09 -10.06 1.05
CA GLN A 86 -17.30 -8.62 0.86
C GLN A 86 -18.41 -8.05 1.75
N ASP A 87 -19.52 -8.78 1.94
CA ASP A 87 -20.61 -8.29 2.78
C ASP A 87 -20.19 -8.14 4.25
N ASP A 88 -19.38 -9.08 4.76
CA ASP A 88 -18.86 -9.03 6.12
C ASP A 88 -17.89 -7.85 6.30
N LEU A 89 -17.05 -7.62 5.30
CA LEU A 89 -16.14 -6.49 5.24
C LEU A 89 -16.90 -5.15 5.25
N VAL A 90 -17.93 -5.02 4.41
CA VAL A 90 -18.77 -3.81 4.38
C VAL A 90 -19.54 -3.63 5.69
N TRP A 91 -20.05 -4.71 6.27
CA TRP A 91 -20.73 -4.69 7.57
C TRP A 91 -19.77 -4.20 8.67
N LEU A 92 -18.56 -4.75 8.76
CA LEU A 92 -17.53 -4.37 9.72
C LEU A 92 -17.20 -2.86 9.62
N THR A 93 -17.07 -2.32 8.41
CA THR A 93 -16.76 -0.89 8.21
C THR A 93 -17.90 0.04 8.58
N ARG A 94 -19.17 -0.42 8.54
CA ARG A 94 -20.32 0.33 8.97
C ARG A 94 -20.46 0.34 10.50
N ASN A 95 -19.99 -0.73 11.15
CA ASN A 95 -20.01 -0.88 12.61
C ASN A 95 -18.64 -0.48 13.22
N HIS A 96 -18.10 0.63 12.72
CA HIS A 96 -16.77 1.12 13.10
C HIS A 96 -16.57 1.43 14.58
N GLU A 97 -17.67 1.57 15.37
CA GLU A 97 -17.61 1.75 16.82
C GLU A 97 -17.22 0.44 17.52
N GLN A 98 -17.63 -0.70 16.95
CA GLN A 98 -17.29 -2.04 17.44
C GLN A 98 -15.91 -2.51 16.96
N PHE A 99 -15.34 -1.86 15.94
CA PHE A 99 -14.08 -2.27 15.28
C PHE A 99 -13.14 -1.09 15.09
N SER A 100 -12.29 -0.87 16.07
CA SER A 100 -11.37 0.25 16.13
C SER A 100 -10.24 0.15 15.13
N ASN A 101 -9.86 1.30 14.56
CA ASN A 101 -8.64 1.49 13.78
C ASN A 101 -7.40 1.68 14.64
N SER A 102 -7.56 2.04 15.90
CA SER A 102 -6.50 2.34 16.85
C SER A 102 -5.78 1.07 17.35
N VAL A 103 -5.38 0.22 16.39
CA VAL A 103 -4.81 -1.10 16.68
C VAL A 103 -3.53 -0.98 17.51
N LEU A 104 -2.63 -0.05 17.16
CA LEU A 104 -1.35 0.11 17.85
C LEU A 104 -1.52 0.50 19.33
N ALA A 105 -2.51 1.35 19.62
CA ALA A 105 -2.76 1.81 20.99
C ALA A 105 -3.62 0.84 21.81
N LYS A 106 -4.52 0.10 21.16
CA LYS A 106 -5.53 -0.73 21.86
C LYS A 106 -5.19 -2.22 21.92
N ASP A 107 -4.27 -2.72 21.08
CA ASP A 107 -3.89 -4.13 21.12
C ASP A 107 -3.03 -4.42 22.36
N PRO A 108 -3.50 -5.23 23.31
CA PRO A 108 -2.75 -5.55 24.52
C PRO A 108 -1.63 -6.57 24.29
N ARG A 109 -1.59 -7.21 23.12
CA ARG A 109 -0.65 -8.28 22.83
C ARG A 109 0.68 -7.75 22.32
N PRO A 110 1.78 -8.48 22.55
CA PRO A 110 3.07 -8.11 21.99
C PRO A 110 3.02 -8.13 20.46
N PRO A 111 3.90 -7.37 19.81
CA PRO A 111 4.02 -7.38 18.35
C PRO A 111 4.42 -8.78 17.84
N TYR A 112 3.91 -9.12 16.65
CA TYR A 112 4.31 -10.34 15.97
C TYR A 112 5.01 -10.01 14.64
N PRO A 113 6.17 -10.56 14.34
CA PRO A 113 7.01 -11.39 15.23
C PRO A 113 7.51 -10.63 16.46
N ALA A 114 7.90 -11.38 17.48
CA ALA A 114 8.49 -10.79 18.67
C ALA A 114 9.71 -9.92 18.29
N ILE A 115 9.85 -8.80 18.99
CA ILE A 115 10.95 -7.86 18.76
C ILE A 115 12.13 -8.27 19.63
N ASN A 116 13.34 -8.18 19.08
CA ASN A 116 14.55 -8.38 19.87
C ASN A 116 14.70 -7.26 20.91
N ASP A 117 15.24 -7.59 22.09
CA ASP A 117 15.48 -6.59 23.14
C ASP A 117 16.34 -5.40 22.65
N SER A 118 17.26 -5.65 21.71
CA SER A 118 18.09 -4.61 21.09
C SER A 118 17.31 -3.61 20.25
N ASP A 119 16.11 -3.96 19.81
CA ASP A 119 15.28 -3.15 18.92
C ASP A 119 14.09 -2.52 19.66
N ALA A 120 13.95 -2.77 20.97
CA ALA A 120 12.78 -2.32 21.75
C ALA A 120 12.59 -0.80 21.70
N GLU A 121 13.66 0.00 21.88
CA GLU A 121 13.59 1.47 21.82
C GLU A 121 13.21 1.96 20.41
N LEU A 122 13.73 1.33 19.37
CA LEU A 122 13.38 1.64 17.98
C LEU A 122 11.92 1.33 17.68
N TYR A 123 11.42 0.22 18.23
CA TYR A 123 10.01 -0.15 18.11
C TYR A 123 9.10 0.84 18.82
N ASP A 124 9.43 1.22 20.05
CA ASP A 124 8.63 2.17 20.82
C ASP A 124 8.57 3.54 20.12
N PHE A 125 9.69 4.01 19.57
CA PHE A 125 9.72 5.21 18.75
C PHE A 125 8.83 5.08 17.50
N MET A 126 8.99 4.00 16.74
CA MET A 126 8.20 3.74 15.52
C MET A 126 6.71 3.65 15.87
N LYS A 127 6.35 2.95 16.95
CA LYS A 127 4.97 2.83 17.43
C LYS A 127 4.40 4.20 17.77
N ALA A 128 5.08 4.99 18.59
CA ALA A 128 4.65 6.33 18.96
C ALA A 128 4.44 7.24 17.75
N ALA A 129 5.36 7.24 16.78
CA ALA A 129 5.23 8.01 15.55
C ALA A 129 4.04 7.54 14.68
N ASN A 130 3.80 6.24 14.62
CA ASN A 130 2.67 5.69 13.85
C ASN A 130 1.32 5.99 14.50
N GLU A 131 1.24 6.03 15.83
CA GLU A 131 0.02 6.40 16.58
C GLU A 131 -0.44 7.84 16.29
N GLN A 132 0.45 8.73 15.84
CA GLN A 132 0.11 10.11 15.48
C GLN A 132 -0.63 10.23 14.13
N ARG A 133 -0.74 9.15 13.35
CA ARG A 133 -1.36 9.16 12.04
C ARG A 133 -2.89 9.13 12.14
N PHE A 134 -3.59 9.97 11.38
CA PHE A 134 -5.06 10.05 11.42
C PHE A 134 -5.78 8.72 11.21
N ILE A 135 -5.17 7.79 10.49
CA ILE A 135 -5.73 6.45 10.27
C ILE A 135 -5.77 5.57 11.53
N GLN A 136 -5.05 5.96 12.59
CA GLN A 136 -5.04 5.28 13.89
C GLN A 136 -6.09 5.83 14.86
N TYR A 137 -6.86 6.84 14.44
CA TYR A 137 -7.90 7.44 15.26
C TYR A 137 -9.28 6.89 14.90
N ASP A 138 -10.12 6.78 15.92
CA ASP A 138 -11.55 6.54 15.76
C ASP A 138 -12.33 7.88 15.82
N ARG A 139 -13.64 7.85 15.59
CA ARG A 139 -14.48 9.03 15.81
C ARG A 139 -14.51 9.41 17.30
N PRO A 140 -14.64 10.69 17.68
CA PRO A 140 -14.84 11.85 16.77
C PRO A 140 -13.55 12.37 16.12
N ASP A 141 -12.37 12.14 16.70
CA ASP A 141 -11.10 12.77 16.33
C ASP A 141 -10.72 12.50 14.88
N HIS A 142 -10.86 11.23 14.43
CA HIS A 142 -10.65 10.87 13.03
C HIS A 142 -11.45 11.76 12.06
N LEU A 143 -12.71 12.06 12.40
CA LEU A 143 -13.58 12.83 11.52
C LEU A 143 -13.10 14.28 11.39
N GLU A 144 -12.67 14.89 12.49
CA GLU A 144 -12.19 16.28 12.48
C GLU A 144 -10.86 16.38 11.71
N MET A 145 -9.93 15.47 11.94
CA MET A 145 -8.68 15.39 11.19
C MET A 145 -8.93 15.18 9.68
N ARG A 146 -9.84 14.25 9.36
CA ARG A 146 -10.17 13.95 7.96
C ARG A 146 -10.80 15.14 7.24
N LYS A 147 -11.65 15.94 7.89
CA LYS A 147 -12.27 17.13 7.28
C LYS A 147 -11.22 18.13 6.80
N VAL A 148 -10.18 18.39 7.59
CA VAL A 148 -9.08 19.29 7.21
C VAL A 148 -8.43 18.81 5.93
N MET A 149 -8.02 17.54 5.89
CA MET A 149 -7.31 16.99 4.74
C MET A 149 -8.19 16.76 3.51
N HIS A 150 -9.48 16.41 3.71
CA HIS A 150 -10.38 16.06 2.61
C HIS A 150 -10.58 17.20 1.61
N GLY A 151 -10.51 18.46 2.06
CA GLY A 151 -10.62 19.62 1.19
C GLY A 151 -9.57 19.62 0.06
N TYR A 152 -8.36 19.17 0.37
CA TYR A 152 -7.27 19.03 -0.60
C TYR A 152 -7.48 17.84 -1.55
N PHE A 153 -7.99 16.71 -1.06
CA PHE A 153 -8.17 15.45 -1.80
C PHE A 153 -9.55 15.31 -2.47
N THR A 154 -10.18 16.41 -2.89
CA THR A 154 -11.44 16.28 -3.63
C THR A 154 -11.21 15.66 -5.01
N PRO A 155 -12.20 14.98 -5.60
CA PRO A 155 -12.07 14.45 -6.96
C PRO A 155 -11.65 15.52 -7.97
N LYS A 156 -12.21 16.73 -7.85
CA LYS A 156 -11.86 17.84 -8.75
C LYS A 156 -10.40 18.26 -8.59
N SER A 157 -9.93 18.49 -7.35
CA SER A 157 -8.54 18.89 -7.09
C SER A 157 -7.55 17.84 -7.56
N MET A 158 -7.87 16.54 -7.37
CA MET A 158 -6.98 15.47 -7.81
C MET A 158 -6.94 15.29 -9.33
N GLU A 159 -8.02 15.59 -10.05
CA GLU A 159 -7.99 15.60 -11.51
C GLU A 159 -7.09 16.72 -12.09
N GLU A 160 -6.89 17.79 -11.37
CA GLU A 160 -5.98 18.88 -11.77
C GLU A 160 -4.50 18.43 -11.80
N TRP A 161 -4.17 17.33 -11.14
CA TRP A 161 -2.82 16.70 -11.16
C TRP A 161 -2.56 15.85 -12.42
N ARG A 162 -3.59 15.50 -13.19
CA ARG A 162 -3.46 14.64 -14.38
C ARG A 162 -2.40 15.10 -15.39
N PRO A 163 -2.28 16.40 -15.74
CA PRO A 163 -1.24 16.86 -16.65
C PRO A 163 0.19 16.60 -16.12
N LEU A 164 0.43 16.79 -14.81
CA LEU A 164 1.71 16.50 -14.17
C LEU A 164 2.01 15.00 -14.20
N VAL A 165 1.04 14.16 -13.86
CA VAL A 165 1.18 12.69 -13.92
C VAL A 165 1.55 12.25 -15.33
N LYS A 166 0.88 12.78 -16.36
CA LYS A 166 1.20 12.50 -17.79
C LYS A 166 2.64 12.88 -18.14
N SER A 167 3.06 14.11 -17.76
CA SER A 167 4.43 14.57 -18.04
C SER A 167 5.46 13.67 -17.35
N ALA A 168 5.25 13.36 -16.06
CA ALA A 168 6.16 12.49 -15.31
C ALA A 168 6.26 11.10 -15.92
N ILE A 169 5.15 10.50 -16.34
CA ILE A 169 5.17 9.19 -17.04
C ILE A 169 5.97 9.28 -18.33
N ALA A 170 5.73 10.30 -19.15
CA ALA A 170 6.46 10.47 -20.41
C ALA A 170 7.97 10.60 -20.18
N GLU A 171 8.39 11.45 -19.24
CA GLU A 171 9.80 11.66 -18.89
C GLU A 171 10.48 10.39 -18.37
N LEU A 172 9.80 9.62 -17.52
CA LEU A 172 10.31 8.37 -16.98
C LEU A 172 10.47 7.29 -18.05
N LEU A 173 9.50 7.17 -18.95
CA LEU A 173 9.56 6.22 -20.07
C LEU A 173 10.63 6.64 -21.09
N ASP A 174 10.76 7.93 -21.41
CA ASP A 174 11.83 8.46 -22.27
C ASP A 174 13.22 8.17 -21.69
N ALA A 175 13.38 8.38 -20.38
CA ALA A 175 14.63 8.07 -19.68
C ALA A 175 14.96 6.56 -19.69
N ALA A 176 13.93 5.71 -19.53
CA ALA A 176 14.10 4.26 -19.62
C ALA A 176 14.55 3.81 -21.01
N GLU A 177 13.93 4.35 -22.07
CA GLU A 177 14.34 4.08 -23.48
C GLU A 177 15.74 4.59 -23.78
N ALA A 178 16.06 5.85 -23.40
CA ALA A 178 17.35 6.48 -23.66
C ALA A 178 18.52 5.73 -23.00
N ARG A 179 18.28 5.11 -21.83
CA ARG A 179 19.28 4.29 -21.15
C ARG A 179 19.60 3.02 -21.95
N GLY A 180 18.65 2.50 -22.71
CA GLY A 180 18.77 1.24 -23.43
C GLY A 180 18.91 0.02 -22.51
N GLY A 181 18.96 -1.18 -23.11
CA GLY A 181 19.13 -2.43 -22.37
C GLY A 181 17.84 -2.91 -21.67
N ASP A 182 17.99 -3.57 -20.53
CA ASP A 182 16.88 -4.16 -19.81
C ASP A 182 16.09 -3.11 -19.03
N VAL A 183 14.80 -3.01 -19.33
CA VAL A 183 13.85 -2.15 -18.61
C VAL A 183 13.22 -2.96 -17.48
N ASP A 184 13.29 -2.43 -16.27
CA ASP A 184 12.54 -2.91 -15.11
C ASP A 184 11.44 -1.89 -14.80
N LEU A 185 10.19 -2.27 -15.09
CA LEU A 185 9.04 -1.37 -14.93
C LEU A 185 8.90 -0.86 -13.49
N MET A 186 9.29 -1.68 -12.51
CA MET A 186 9.25 -1.26 -11.11
C MET A 186 10.27 -0.14 -10.84
N ARG A 187 11.53 -0.34 -11.22
CA ARG A 187 12.61 0.62 -11.00
C ARG A 187 12.42 1.90 -11.81
N ASP A 188 11.98 1.74 -13.07
CA ASP A 188 12.04 2.79 -14.08
C ASP A 188 10.76 3.64 -14.15
N LEU A 189 9.63 3.10 -13.69
CA LEU A 189 8.34 3.79 -13.72
C LEU A 189 7.61 3.74 -12.38
N ALA A 190 7.33 2.53 -11.86
CA ALA A 190 6.39 2.36 -10.76
C ALA A 190 6.88 2.96 -9.44
N VAL A 191 8.19 2.89 -9.16
CA VAL A 191 8.78 3.49 -7.94
C VAL A 191 8.91 5.01 -8.07
N PRO A 192 9.51 5.58 -9.14
CA PRO A 192 9.72 7.04 -9.22
C PRO A 192 8.43 7.85 -9.38
N LEU A 193 7.43 7.36 -10.10
CA LEU A 193 6.22 8.13 -10.42
C LEU A 193 5.47 8.63 -9.16
N PRO A 194 5.04 7.77 -8.23
CA PRO A 194 4.29 8.24 -7.06
C PRO A 194 5.11 9.15 -6.15
N VAL A 195 6.43 8.93 -6.05
CA VAL A 195 7.31 9.82 -5.27
C VAL A 195 7.35 11.22 -5.86
N LEU A 196 7.44 11.34 -7.21
CA LEU A 196 7.40 12.63 -7.89
C LEU A 196 6.07 13.36 -7.64
N VAL A 197 4.95 12.65 -7.77
CA VAL A 197 3.62 13.21 -7.53
C VAL A 197 3.46 13.67 -6.08
N ILE A 198 3.83 12.84 -5.11
CA ILE A 198 3.72 13.17 -3.69
C ILE A 198 4.66 14.33 -3.32
N ALA A 199 5.90 14.33 -3.81
CA ALA A 199 6.84 15.42 -3.55
C ALA A 199 6.31 16.76 -4.06
N GLU A 200 5.68 16.78 -5.24
CA GLU A 200 5.03 17.98 -5.77
C GLU A 200 3.82 18.39 -4.90
N MET A 201 2.96 17.45 -4.50
CA MET A 201 1.84 17.71 -3.59
C MET A 201 2.29 18.29 -2.24
N MET A 202 3.47 17.93 -1.78
CA MET A 202 4.08 18.47 -0.56
C MET A 202 4.79 19.83 -0.78
N GLY A 203 4.89 20.30 -2.01
CA GLY A 203 5.63 21.51 -2.35
C GLY A 203 7.14 21.38 -2.20
N VAL A 204 7.68 20.17 -2.38
CA VAL A 204 9.12 19.88 -2.32
C VAL A 204 9.82 20.41 -3.57
N PRO A 205 10.87 21.26 -3.43
CA PRO A 205 11.65 21.74 -4.55
C PRO A 205 12.27 20.59 -5.35
N GLU A 206 12.38 20.73 -6.67
CA GLU A 206 12.95 19.70 -7.55
C GLU A 206 14.34 19.24 -7.10
N SER A 207 15.18 20.17 -6.65
CA SER A 207 16.54 19.88 -6.13
C SER A 207 16.56 18.96 -4.91
N GLU A 208 15.44 18.82 -4.19
CA GLU A 208 15.34 18.05 -2.94
C GLU A 208 14.52 16.74 -3.10
N ARG A 209 13.94 16.50 -4.28
CA ARG A 209 13.13 15.30 -4.55
C ARG A 209 13.91 14.00 -4.36
N SER A 210 15.22 14.00 -4.65
CA SER A 210 16.09 12.84 -4.41
C SER A 210 16.22 12.50 -2.92
N LEU A 211 16.22 13.49 -2.03
CA LEU A 211 16.20 13.28 -0.59
C LEU A 211 14.90 12.63 -0.15
N ILE A 212 13.76 13.18 -0.59
CA ILE A 212 12.43 12.62 -0.26
C ILE A 212 12.31 11.19 -0.76
N ARG A 213 12.81 10.89 -1.95
CA ARG A 213 12.85 9.52 -2.47
C ARG A 213 13.64 8.59 -1.53
N THR A 214 14.86 8.98 -1.14
CA THR A 214 15.71 8.18 -0.24
C THR A 214 15.03 7.95 1.11
N LEU A 215 14.39 8.96 1.68
CA LEU A 215 13.68 8.85 2.94
C LEU A 215 12.43 7.97 2.82
N SER A 216 11.69 8.06 1.71
CA SER A 216 10.56 7.19 1.41
C SER A 216 10.98 5.73 1.27
N GLU A 217 12.09 5.45 0.58
CA GLU A 217 12.63 4.10 0.45
C GLU A 217 12.99 3.50 1.82
N LYS A 218 13.51 4.30 2.76
CA LYS A 218 13.75 3.86 4.14
C LYS A 218 12.45 3.53 4.89
N LEU A 219 11.40 4.35 4.74
CA LEU A 219 10.08 4.08 5.32
C LEU A 219 9.45 2.78 4.80
N LEU A 220 9.69 2.47 3.53
CA LEU A 220 9.15 1.30 2.83
C LEU A 220 10.03 0.05 2.96
N PHE A 221 11.10 0.09 3.74
CA PHE A 221 11.99 -1.06 3.88
C PHE A 221 11.25 -2.26 4.48
N ASN A 222 10.69 -3.08 3.58
CA ASN A 222 9.74 -4.16 3.92
C ASN A 222 10.37 -5.53 4.13
N GLY A 223 11.68 -5.66 4.11
CA GLY A 223 12.36 -6.92 4.41
C GLY A 223 12.05 -7.40 5.83
N ARG A 224 10.97 -8.20 6.03
CA ARG A 224 10.53 -8.67 7.36
C ARG A 224 11.66 -9.29 8.16
N SER A 225 12.54 -10.03 7.48
CA SER A 225 13.69 -10.74 8.04
C SER A 225 14.99 -9.94 8.00
N ALA A 226 14.97 -8.68 7.49
CA ALA A 226 16.19 -7.90 7.41
C ALA A 226 16.60 -7.38 8.78
N PRO A 227 17.84 -7.63 9.22
CA PRO A 227 18.31 -7.28 10.57
C PRO A 227 18.24 -5.78 10.88
N ASP A 228 18.34 -4.93 9.85
CA ASP A 228 18.35 -3.47 10.00
C ASP A 228 16.99 -2.79 9.76
N ARG A 229 15.93 -3.57 9.56
CA ARG A 229 14.61 -3.06 9.17
C ARG A 229 14.11 -1.95 10.10
N MET A 230 14.12 -2.22 11.41
CA MET A 230 13.59 -1.29 12.40
C MET A 230 14.35 0.04 12.38
N ARG A 231 15.68 -0.04 12.33
CA ARG A 231 16.54 1.14 12.26
C ARG A 231 16.30 1.95 11.00
N MET A 232 16.21 1.29 9.84
CA MET A 232 15.95 1.97 8.56
C MET A 232 14.62 2.73 8.57
N VAL A 233 13.55 2.12 9.10
CA VAL A 233 12.25 2.77 9.24
C VAL A 233 12.32 3.96 10.19
N VAL A 234 12.97 3.82 11.34
CA VAL A 234 13.14 4.92 12.31
C VAL A 234 13.94 6.06 11.71
N GLU A 235 15.07 5.78 11.05
CA GLU A 235 15.85 6.80 10.33
C GLU A 235 15.03 7.49 9.24
N GLY A 236 14.16 6.76 8.53
CA GLY A 236 13.24 7.35 7.56
C GLY A 236 12.25 8.31 8.21
N ILE A 237 11.62 7.92 9.32
CA ILE A 237 10.70 8.78 10.09
C ILE A 237 11.42 10.04 10.59
N GLN A 238 12.58 9.87 11.22
CA GLN A 238 13.37 10.99 11.74
C GLN A 238 13.78 11.96 10.64
N GLY A 239 14.32 11.44 9.53
CA GLY A 239 14.71 12.28 8.40
C GLY A 239 13.54 13.04 7.76
N ILE A 240 12.35 12.42 7.65
CA ILE A 240 11.14 13.12 7.19
C ILE A 240 10.74 14.20 8.18
N ASN A 241 10.76 13.92 9.49
CA ASN A 241 10.40 14.89 10.50
C ASN A 241 11.37 16.10 10.49
N GLU A 242 12.68 15.85 10.43
CA GLU A 242 13.71 16.88 10.36
C GLU A 242 13.59 17.76 9.09
N TYR A 243 13.20 17.14 7.98
CA TYR A 243 12.98 17.86 6.72
C TYR A 243 11.70 18.69 6.74
N VAL A 244 10.59 18.13 7.24
CA VAL A 244 9.26 18.74 7.15
C VAL A 244 9.03 19.79 8.22
N ASP A 245 9.56 19.63 9.43
CA ASP A 245 9.29 20.50 10.58
C ASP A 245 9.57 22.00 10.29
N PRO A 246 10.73 22.41 9.72
CA PRO A 246 10.97 23.80 9.35
C PRO A 246 10.05 24.27 8.20
N ILE A 247 9.58 23.38 7.35
CA ILE A 247 8.64 23.74 6.28
C ILE A 247 7.26 24.06 6.89
N VAL A 248 6.80 23.29 7.87
CA VAL A 248 5.55 23.56 8.59
C VAL A 248 5.60 24.95 9.25
N GLU A 249 6.72 25.31 9.89
CA GLU A 249 6.92 26.66 10.46
C GLU A 249 6.80 27.76 9.39
N ASP A 250 7.42 27.56 8.23
CA ASP A 250 7.30 28.50 7.11
C ASP A 250 5.84 28.62 6.62
N ARG A 251 5.14 27.48 6.46
CA ARG A 251 3.75 27.46 5.97
C ARG A 251 2.74 28.09 6.93
N MET A 252 3.02 28.11 8.23
CA MET A 252 2.21 28.84 9.20
C MET A 252 2.23 30.33 8.98
N VAL A 253 3.31 30.87 8.42
CA VAL A 253 3.49 32.30 8.15
C VAL A 253 3.27 32.62 6.66
N ASN A 254 3.77 31.77 5.79
CA ASN A 254 3.78 31.93 4.34
C ASN A 254 3.05 30.73 3.68
N PRO A 255 1.70 30.67 3.73
CA PRO A 255 0.96 29.56 3.16
C PRO A 255 1.19 29.46 1.64
N LYS A 256 1.24 28.22 1.12
CA LYS A 256 1.36 27.88 -0.30
C LYS A 256 0.24 26.94 -0.70
N ASP A 257 0.11 26.68 -1.99
CA ASP A 257 -0.81 25.69 -2.52
C ASP A 257 -0.17 24.29 -2.46
N ASP A 258 0.03 23.79 -1.23
CA ASP A 258 0.61 22.46 -0.98
C ASP A 258 -0.04 21.79 0.24
N PHE A 259 0.14 20.47 0.35
CA PHE A 259 -0.47 19.69 1.42
C PHE A 259 0.13 20.01 2.80
N ILE A 260 1.38 20.44 2.87
CA ILE A 260 1.99 20.85 4.16
C ILE A 260 1.29 22.08 4.70
N THR A 261 0.88 23.03 3.86
CA THR A 261 0.04 24.18 4.25
C THR A 261 -1.28 23.72 4.88
N VAL A 262 -1.96 22.74 4.27
CA VAL A 262 -3.23 22.20 4.81
C VAL A 262 -3.04 21.64 6.22
N LEU A 263 -1.96 20.91 6.45
CA LEU A 263 -1.65 20.35 7.77
C LEU A 263 -1.25 21.46 8.78
N ALA A 264 -0.45 22.45 8.36
CA ALA A 264 -0.06 23.59 9.18
C ALA A 264 -1.27 24.44 9.60
N GLU A 265 -2.24 24.68 8.71
CA GLU A 265 -3.50 25.33 9.04
C GLU A 265 -4.35 24.50 10.02
N GLY A 266 -4.33 23.19 9.88
CA GLY A 266 -4.94 22.26 10.83
C GLY A 266 -4.33 22.35 12.23
N GLU A 267 -3.00 22.49 12.34
CA GLU A 267 -2.29 22.73 13.61
C GLU A 267 -2.67 24.10 14.18
N LYS A 268 -2.64 25.15 13.38
CA LYS A 268 -3.02 26.49 13.78
C LYS A 268 -4.45 26.60 14.29
N SER A 269 -5.36 25.79 13.75
CA SER A 269 -6.77 25.72 14.21
C SER A 269 -6.97 24.79 15.42
N GLY A 270 -5.92 24.09 15.88
CA GLY A 270 -5.97 23.18 17.03
C GLY A 270 -6.58 21.80 16.72
N VAL A 271 -6.74 21.44 15.44
CA VAL A 271 -7.19 20.10 15.02
C VAL A 271 -6.04 19.09 15.08
N PHE A 272 -4.82 19.53 14.74
CA PHE A 272 -3.61 18.69 14.83
C PHE A 272 -2.65 19.22 15.89
N THR A 273 -1.91 18.31 16.51
CA THR A 273 -0.63 18.64 17.17
C THR A 273 0.50 18.64 16.14
N ARG A 274 1.68 19.16 16.48
CA ARG A 274 2.87 19.11 15.62
C ARG A 274 3.25 17.66 15.29
N GLU A 275 3.21 16.76 16.24
CA GLU A 275 3.52 15.35 16.07
C GLU A 275 2.51 14.69 15.08
N GLN A 276 1.25 15.08 15.12
CA GLN A 276 0.24 14.61 14.17
C GLN A 276 0.47 15.20 12.77
N VAL A 277 0.90 16.44 12.63
CA VAL A 277 1.30 17.01 11.33
C VAL A 277 2.44 16.19 10.73
N LEU A 278 3.51 15.97 11.49
CA LEU A 278 4.67 15.19 11.04
C LEU A 278 4.28 13.73 10.73
N GLY A 279 3.50 13.10 11.61
CA GLY A 279 3.01 11.73 11.42
C GLY A 279 2.14 11.57 10.17
N ASN A 280 1.29 12.55 9.87
CA ASN A 280 0.43 12.52 8.67
C ASN A 280 1.21 12.84 7.39
N THR A 281 2.26 13.65 7.46
CA THR A 281 3.18 13.86 6.32
C THR A 281 3.95 12.57 5.99
N ALA A 282 4.51 11.90 6.99
CA ALA A 282 5.14 10.60 6.80
C ALA A 282 4.15 9.53 6.29
N LEU A 283 2.89 9.58 6.76
CA LEU A 283 1.83 8.70 6.27
C LEU A 283 1.52 8.94 4.77
N LEU A 284 1.47 10.19 4.32
CA LEU A 284 1.22 10.50 2.91
C LEU A 284 2.28 9.86 2.01
N LEU A 285 3.56 10.02 2.38
CA LEU A 285 4.68 9.41 1.66
C LEU A 285 4.56 7.88 1.63
N LEU A 286 4.26 7.25 2.76
CA LEU A 286 4.13 5.80 2.85
C LEU A 286 2.92 5.29 2.06
N ALA A 287 1.74 5.86 2.32
CA ALA A 287 0.48 5.37 1.80
C ALA A 287 0.30 5.61 0.30
N GLY A 288 0.78 6.74 -0.21
CA GLY A 288 0.68 7.08 -1.63
C GLY A 288 1.73 6.39 -2.50
N HIS A 289 2.86 6.01 -1.94
CA HIS A 289 3.96 5.41 -2.69
C HIS A 289 3.76 3.91 -2.94
N GLU A 290 3.78 3.08 -1.89
CA GLU A 290 3.77 1.61 -2.04
C GLU A 290 2.51 1.08 -2.72
N THR A 291 1.36 1.67 -2.44
CA THR A 291 0.09 1.21 -3.01
C THR A 291 -0.01 1.47 -4.51
N THR A 292 0.50 2.61 -4.97
CA THR A 292 0.51 2.94 -6.40
C THR A 292 1.56 2.13 -7.16
N ILE A 293 2.75 1.88 -6.58
CA ILE A 293 3.71 0.94 -7.14
C ILE A 293 3.03 -0.41 -7.41
N ASN A 294 2.33 -0.91 -6.40
CA ASN A 294 1.66 -2.21 -6.50
C ASN A 294 0.50 -2.19 -7.50
N LEU A 295 -0.25 -1.10 -7.63
CA LEU A 295 -1.26 -0.95 -8.67
C LEU A 295 -0.66 -1.05 -10.07
N ILE A 296 0.43 -0.33 -10.31
CA ILE A 296 1.11 -0.33 -11.61
C ILE A 296 1.66 -1.72 -11.94
N CYS A 297 2.40 -2.31 -11.00
CA CYS A 297 3.04 -3.60 -11.24
C CYS A 297 2.01 -4.75 -11.34
N ASN A 298 1.09 -4.86 -10.39
CA ASN A 298 0.10 -5.94 -10.38
C ASN A 298 -0.87 -5.82 -11.56
N GLY A 299 -1.30 -4.59 -11.89
CA GLY A 299 -2.15 -4.34 -13.05
C GLY A 299 -1.45 -4.69 -14.37
N THR A 300 -0.18 -4.29 -14.54
CA THR A 300 0.61 -4.67 -15.72
C THR A 300 0.80 -6.18 -15.80
N LEU A 301 1.14 -6.84 -14.68
CA LEU A 301 1.27 -8.30 -14.62
C LEU A 301 -0.05 -8.99 -15.02
N ALA A 302 -1.18 -8.49 -14.51
CA ALA A 302 -2.50 -9.00 -14.86
C ALA A 302 -2.78 -8.86 -16.35
N PHE A 303 -2.51 -7.72 -16.97
CA PHE A 303 -2.65 -7.52 -18.42
C PHE A 303 -1.73 -8.45 -19.24
N MET A 304 -0.51 -8.65 -18.79
CA MET A 304 0.42 -9.54 -19.50
C MET A 304 0.00 -11.02 -19.41
N ASN A 305 -0.68 -11.41 -18.34
CA ASN A 305 -1.23 -12.75 -18.17
C ASN A 305 -2.60 -12.92 -18.86
N HIS A 306 -3.28 -11.82 -19.22
CA HIS A 306 -4.57 -11.80 -19.92
C HIS A 306 -4.46 -10.95 -21.19
N ARG A 307 -3.78 -11.50 -22.20
CA ARG A 307 -3.44 -10.76 -23.44
C ARG A 307 -4.67 -10.27 -24.20
N ASP A 308 -5.77 -10.99 -24.13
CA ASP A 308 -7.06 -10.58 -24.68
C ASP A 308 -7.57 -9.26 -24.05
N GLN A 309 -7.38 -9.06 -22.77
CA GLN A 309 -7.74 -7.82 -22.07
C GLN A 309 -6.76 -6.67 -22.40
N TRP A 310 -5.49 -7.01 -22.58
CA TRP A 310 -4.50 -6.05 -23.08
C TRP A 310 -4.83 -5.60 -24.52
N ASP A 311 -5.24 -6.51 -25.37
CA ASP A 311 -5.63 -6.22 -26.76
C ASP A 311 -6.88 -5.32 -26.84
N LEU A 312 -7.83 -5.49 -25.91
CA LEU A 312 -8.98 -4.57 -25.78
C LEU A 312 -8.52 -3.17 -25.34
N LEU A 313 -7.64 -3.08 -24.34
CA LEU A 313 -7.13 -1.79 -23.88
C LEU A 313 -6.34 -1.05 -24.97
N LYS A 314 -5.49 -1.75 -25.72
CA LYS A 314 -4.75 -1.20 -26.88
C LYS A 314 -5.67 -0.66 -27.98
N ALA A 315 -6.80 -1.32 -28.18
CA ALA A 315 -7.77 -0.91 -29.23
C ALA A 315 -8.47 0.43 -28.89
N ASP A 316 -8.68 0.72 -27.61
CA ASP A 316 -9.30 1.95 -27.13
C ASP A 316 -8.73 2.39 -25.77
N PRO A 317 -7.47 2.85 -25.72
CA PRO A 317 -6.82 3.22 -24.47
C PRO A 317 -7.55 4.36 -23.71
N GLU A 318 -8.01 5.38 -24.41
CA GLU A 318 -8.74 6.51 -23.82
C GLU A 318 -10.12 6.10 -23.27
N GLY A 319 -10.88 5.30 -24.01
CA GLY A 319 -12.21 4.88 -23.60
C GLY A 319 -12.24 3.83 -22.51
N LEU A 320 -11.16 3.03 -22.38
CA LEU A 320 -11.11 1.89 -21.46
C LEU A 320 -10.20 2.12 -20.23
N MET A 321 -9.32 3.13 -20.20
CA MET A 321 -8.37 3.33 -19.09
C MET A 321 -9.03 3.36 -17.71
N VAL A 322 -10.22 3.95 -17.58
CA VAL A 322 -10.95 4.01 -16.30
C VAL A 322 -11.36 2.60 -15.87
N ARG A 323 -12.01 1.83 -16.76
CA ARG A 323 -12.47 0.47 -16.45
C ARG A 323 -11.30 -0.48 -16.23
N ALA A 324 -10.26 -0.35 -17.02
CA ALA A 324 -9.02 -1.12 -16.90
C ALA A 324 -8.37 -0.93 -15.52
N THR A 325 -8.33 0.31 -15.03
CA THR A 325 -7.79 0.62 -13.70
C THR A 325 -8.66 0.06 -12.58
N GLU A 326 -10.00 0.21 -12.64
CA GLU A 326 -10.90 -0.37 -11.64
C GLU A 326 -10.81 -1.92 -11.63
N GLU A 327 -10.66 -2.53 -12.80
CA GLU A 327 -10.51 -3.99 -12.86
C GLU A 327 -9.13 -4.46 -12.37
N ALA A 328 -8.06 -3.74 -12.65
CA ALA A 328 -6.75 -4.03 -12.08
C ALA A 328 -6.77 -3.96 -10.54
N LEU A 329 -7.40 -2.92 -9.98
CA LEU A 329 -7.60 -2.76 -8.54
C LEU A 329 -8.42 -3.90 -7.92
N ARG A 330 -9.44 -4.37 -8.62
CA ARG A 330 -10.25 -5.51 -8.19
C ARG A 330 -9.47 -6.82 -8.27
N TYR A 331 -8.87 -7.08 -9.44
CA TYR A 331 -8.32 -8.39 -9.79
C TYR A 331 -7.09 -8.75 -8.96
N ASP A 332 -6.13 -7.82 -8.79
CA ASP A 332 -4.96 -8.02 -7.93
C ASP A 332 -4.67 -6.77 -7.08
N SER A 333 -5.46 -6.64 -5.99
CA SER A 333 -5.47 -5.45 -5.15
C SER A 333 -4.10 -5.16 -4.54
N PRO A 334 -3.60 -3.91 -4.62
CA PRO A 334 -2.34 -3.48 -4.02
C PRO A 334 -2.25 -3.77 -2.52
N VAL A 335 -3.35 -3.54 -1.81
CA VAL A 335 -3.49 -3.86 -0.38
C VAL A 335 -4.33 -5.12 -0.25
N LYS A 336 -3.70 -6.19 0.26
CA LYS A 336 -4.37 -7.48 0.48
C LYS A 336 -5.31 -7.43 1.68
N SER A 337 -4.84 -6.88 2.78
CA SER A 337 -5.59 -6.88 4.04
C SER A 337 -5.21 -5.71 4.95
N ILE A 338 -6.13 -5.34 5.83
CA ILE A 338 -5.91 -4.37 6.91
C ILE A 338 -6.45 -4.93 8.23
N GLN A 339 -6.02 -4.32 9.34
CA GLN A 339 -6.38 -4.77 10.69
C GLN A 339 -7.38 -3.85 11.37
N ARG A 340 -8.11 -4.44 12.31
CA ARG A 340 -8.94 -3.80 13.31
C ARG A 340 -8.77 -4.51 14.65
N ILE A 341 -9.29 -3.89 15.70
CA ILE A 341 -9.44 -4.53 17.01
C ILE A 341 -10.88 -4.40 17.47
N ALA A 342 -11.45 -5.48 18.03
CA ALA A 342 -12.78 -5.47 18.56
C ALA A 342 -12.82 -4.65 19.86
N THR A 343 -13.78 -3.73 19.99
CA THR A 343 -13.95 -2.89 21.19
C THR A 343 -14.89 -3.50 22.21
N GLU A 344 -15.67 -4.48 21.80
CA GLU A 344 -16.65 -5.23 22.60
C GLU A 344 -16.84 -6.64 22.02
N ASP A 345 -17.57 -7.50 22.72
CA ASP A 345 -17.95 -8.82 22.21
C ASP A 345 -18.95 -8.68 21.05
N VAL A 346 -18.68 -9.32 19.93
CA VAL A 346 -19.49 -9.22 18.70
C VAL A 346 -19.74 -10.60 18.13
N GLU A 347 -20.99 -10.88 17.74
CA GLU A 347 -21.33 -12.08 16.98
C GLU A 347 -21.27 -11.80 15.47
N MET A 348 -20.51 -12.61 14.72
CA MET A 348 -20.45 -12.58 13.27
C MET A 348 -20.57 -13.99 12.71
N ARG A 349 -21.59 -14.27 11.88
CA ARG A 349 -21.87 -15.60 11.29
C ARG A 349 -21.83 -16.75 12.31
N GLY A 350 -22.38 -16.53 13.52
CA GLY A 350 -22.39 -17.52 14.60
C GLY A 350 -21.07 -17.71 15.35
N LYS A 351 -20.02 -16.96 14.98
CA LYS A 351 -18.75 -16.90 15.69
C LYS A 351 -18.77 -15.76 16.72
N GLN A 352 -18.15 -16.00 17.87
CA GLN A 352 -18.03 -15.02 18.95
C GLN A 352 -16.65 -14.37 18.91
N ILE A 353 -16.59 -13.17 18.31
CA ILE A 353 -15.40 -12.31 18.37
C ILE A 353 -15.41 -11.63 19.74
N LYS A 354 -14.35 -11.77 20.50
CA LYS A 354 -14.23 -11.18 21.82
C LYS A 354 -13.64 -9.78 21.76
N LYS A 355 -13.97 -8.98 22.77
CA LYS A 355 -13.30 -7.70 23.00
C LYS A 355 -11.79 -7.92 23.00
N ASP A 356 -11.05 -6.98 22.40
CA ASP A 356 -9.61 -6.98 22.21
C ASP A 356 -9.08 -8.05 21.22
N ASP A 357 -9.96 -8.81 20.55
CA ASP A 357 -9.55 -9.67 19.46
C ASP A 357 -9.06 -8.85 18.25
N ARG A 358 -7.97 -9.32 17.63
CA ARG A 358 -7.50 -8.82 16.33
C ARG A 358 -8.42 -9.33 15.24
N ILE A 359 -8.73 -8.45 14.29
CA ILE A 359 -9.47 -8.79 13.09
C ILE A 359 -8.65 -8.35 11.90
N ARG A 360 -8.40 -9.27 10.99
CA ARG A 360 -7.78 -8.99 9.70
C ARG A 360 -8.78 -9.29 8.59
N TRP A 361 -9.12 -8.28 7.84
CA TRP A 361 -10.06 -8.40 6.74
C TRP A 361 -9.32 -8.33 5.41
N PHE A 362 -9.61 -9.28 4.53
CA PHE A 362 -8.89 -9.45 3.28
C PHE A 362 -9.66 -8.83 2.12
N MET A 363 -9.28 -7.61 1.72
CA MET A 363 -9.87 -6.90 0.59
C MET A 363 -9.66 -7.65 -0.73
N SER A 364 -8.48 -8.24 -0.93
CA SER A 364 -8.20 -9.05 -2.12
C SER A 364 -9.13 -10.26 -2.24
N SER A 365 -9.48 -10.91 -1.11
CA SER A 365 -10.46 -11.98 -1.09
C SER A 365 -11.87 -11.46 -1.41
N ALA A 366 -12.27 -10.36 -0.77
CA ALA A 366 -13.58 -9.73 -0.96
C ALA A 366 -13.79 -9.26 -2.41
N ASN A 367 -12.72 -8.83 -3.09
CA ASN A 367 -12.74 -8.42 -4.49
C ASN A 367 -12.85 -9.60 -5.47
N ARG A 368 -12.72 -10.82 -4.98
CA ARG A 368 -12.99 -12.07 -5.74
C ARG A 368 -14.11 -12.89 -5.11
N ASP A 369 -15.02 -12.28 -4.38
CA ASP A 369 -16.19 -12.95 -3.80
C ASP A 369 -17.24 -13.27 -4.90
N PRO A 370 -17.53 -14.57 -5.16
CA PRO A 370 -18.49 -14.97 -6.19
C PRO A 370 -19.93 -14.54 -5.88
N ASN A 371 -20.23 -14.16 -4.63
CA ASN A 371 -21.53 -13.59 -4.29
C ASN A 371 -21.67 -12.12 -4.73
N LYS A 372 -20.58 -11.48 -5.18
CA LYS A 372 -20.54 -10.07 -5.60
C LYS A 372 -20.13 -9.88 -7.04
N PHE A 373 -19.27 -10.75 -7.55
CA PHE A 373 -18.72 -10.65 -8.88
C PHE A 373 -19.01 -11.93 -9.67
N GLU A 374 -19.61 -11.80 -10.82
CA GLU A 374 -19.71 -12.89 -11.77
C GLU A 374 -18.30 -13.20 -12.31
N ASN A 375 -17.94 -14.49 -12.37
CA ASN A 375 -16.61 -14.94 -12.78
C ASN A 375 -15.47 -14.14 -12.07
N PRO A 376 -15.41 -14.18 -10.71
CA PRO A 376 -14.55 -13.29 -9.95
C PRO A 376 -13.05 -13.46 -10.23
N ASP A 377 -12.64 -14.66 -10.65
CA ASP A 377 -11.24 -14.98 -10.96
C ASP A 377 -10.85 -14.68 -12.42
N ALA A 378 -11.79 -14.24 -13.25
CA ALA A 378 -11.51 -13.71 -14.58
C ALA A 378 -11.20 -12.21 -14.49
N MET A 379 -10.15 -11.77 -15.20
CA MET A 379 -9.92 -10.36 -15.49
C MET A 379 -10.81 -9.93 -16.64
N ASP A 380 -11.61 -8.88 -16.46
CA ASP A 380 -12.56 -8.37 -17.45
C ASP A 380 -12.67 -6.85 -17.37
N ILE A 381 -11.95 -6.13 -18.23
CA ILE A 381 -11.98 -4.65 -18.27
C ILE A 381 -13.29 -4.07 -18.80
N SER A 382 -14.21 -4.90 -19.29
CA SER A 382 -15.57 -4.47 -19.65
C SER A 382 -16.51 -4.43 -18.43
N ARG A 383 -16.11 -5.01 -17.30
CA ARG A 383 -16.90 -5.08 -16.06
C ARG A 383 -17.31 -3.68 -15.58
N TRP A 384 -18.63 -3.46 -15.54
CA TRP A 384 -19.20 -2.20 -15.08
C TRP A 384 -20.67 -2.38 -14.64
N PRO A 385 -21.08 -1.91 -13.44
CA PRO A 385 -20.23 -1.27 -12.43
C PRO A 385 -19.21 -2.24 -11.79
N ASN A 386 -18.09 -1.73 -11.28
CA ASN A 386 -17.07 -2.52 -10.59
C ASN A 386 -17.04 -2.12 -9.10
N ALA A 387 -17.82 -2.83 -8.29
CA ALA A 387 -18.04 -2.50 -6.88
C ALA A 387 -16.95 -3.09 -5.96
N HIS A 388 -15.68 -2.99 -6.36
CA HIS A 388 -14.57 -3.47 -5.56
C HIS A 388 -14.33 -2.64 -4.30
N VAL A 389 -13.62 -3.22 -3.32
CA VAL A 389 -13.26 -2.61 -2.05
C VAL A 389 -11.74 -2.41 -1.89
N ALA A 390 -11.00 -2.28 -3.00
CA ALA A 390 -9.54 -2.08 -2.97
C ALA A 390 -9.11 -0.80 -2.23
N PHE A 391 -9.98 0.20 -2.15
CA PHE A 391 -9.81 1.43 -1.37
C PHE A 391 -10.43 1.37 0.04
N GLY A 392 -10.81 0.19 0.49
CA GLY A 392 -11.59 0.02 1.71
C GLY A 392 -13.03 0.51 1.56
N ALA A 393 -13.71 0.72 2.70
CA ALA A 393 -15.08 1.22 2.74
C ALA A 393 -15.32 2.00 4.05
N GLY A 394 -16.47 2.67 4.16
CA GLY A 394 -16.88 3.38 5.37
C GLY A 394 -16.08 4.64 5.66
N VAL A 395 -15.94 4.96 6.95
CA VAL A 395 -15.35 6.24 7.41
C VAL A 395 -13.86 6.38 7.07
N HIS A 396 -13.16 5.27 6.93
CA HIS A 396 -11.74 5.18 6.53
C HIS A 396 -11.52 4.85 5.05
N HIS A 397 -12.52 5.05 4.18
CA HIS A 397 -12.30 4.93 2.74
C HIS A 397 -11.07 5.76 2.33
N CYS A 398 -10.23 5.21 1.43
CA CYS A 398 -8.94 5.82 1.06
C CYS A 398 -9.08 7.30 0.69
N LEU A 399 -8.27 8.15 1.33
CA LEU A 399 -8.26 9.59 1.07
C LEU A 399 -7.70 9.89 -0.32
N GLY A 400 -6.64 9.17 -0.73
CA GLY A 400 -5.96 9.32 -2.01
C GLY A 400 -6.56 8.50 -3.16
N ALA A 401 -7.79 7.97 -3.02
CA ALA A 401 -8.37 7.08 -4.03
C ALA A 401 -8.45 7.70 -5.43
N THR A 402 -8.66 9.01 -5.54
CA THR A 402 -8.77 9.70 -6.83
C THR A 402 -7.40 9.85 -7.49
N ILE A 403 -6.37 10.28 -6.76
CA ILE A 403 -5.02 10.44 -7.36
C ILE A 403 -4.44 9.09 -7.77
N ALA A 404 -4.61 8.04 -6.97
CA ALA A 404 -4.19 6.69 -7.33
C ALA A 404 -4.87 6.18 -8.63
N ARG A 405 -6.15 6.53 -8.84
CA ARG A 405 -6.85 6.25 -10.09
C ARG A 405 -6.27 7.04 -11.26
N VAL A 406 -5.98 8.32 -11.07
CA VAL A 406 -5.34 9.14 -12.10
C VAL A 406 -4.00 8.54 -12.52
N GLU A 407 -3.16 8.17 -11.56
CA GLU A 407 -1.86 7.54 -11.85
C GLU A 407 -2.02 6.20 -12.58
N GLY A 408 -2.90 5.31 -12.12
CA GLY A 408 -3.16 4.03 -12.78
C GLY A 408 -3.71 4.19 -14.20
N GLN A 409 -4.68 5.08 -14.40
CA GLN A 409 -5.28 5.37 -15.70
C GLN A 409 -4.24 5.85 -16.71
N GLU A 410 -3.43 6.84 -16.33
CA GLU A 410 -2.44 7.41 -17.23
C GLU A 410 -1.28 6.44 -17.50
N VAL A 411 -0.90 5.62 -16.53
CA VAL A 411 0.14 4.58 -16.73
C VAL A 411 -0.36 3.51 -17.71
N PHE A 412 -1.52 2.90 -17.48
CA PHE A 412 -2.02 1.83 -18.34
C PHE A 412 -2.32 2.34 -19.75
N LYS A 413 -2.84 3.56 -19.87
CA LYS A 413 -3.01 4.22 -21.17
C LYS A 413 -1.68 4.43 -21.87
N ALA A 414 -0.69 5.03 -21.20
CA ALA A 414 0.61 5.32 -21.79
C ALA A 414 1.35 4.05 -22.23
N LEU A 415 1.29 2.98 -21.41
CA LEU A 415 1.87 1.69 -21.76
C LEU A 415 1.19 1.06 -22.98
N ALA A 416 -0.14 1.12 -23.06
CA ALA A 416 -0.91 0.56 -24.18
C ALA A 416 -0.67 1.33 -25.50
N GLU A 417 -0.58 2.66 -25.44
CA GLU A 417 -0.31 3.52 -26.60
C GLU A 417 1.14 3.41 -27.10
N ARG A 418 2.09 3.42 -26.17
CA ARG A 418 3.52 3.52 -26.50
C ARG A 418 4.17 2.15 -26.74
N TYR A 419 3.74 1.11 -26.00
CA TYR A 419 4.32 -0.24 -26.06
C TYR A 419 3.26 -1.30 -26.30
N PRO A 420 2.60 -1.30 -27.46
CA PRO A 420 1.51 -2.25 -27.75
C PRO A 420 1.95 -3.72 -27.68
N ASN A 421 3.25 -3.98 -27.89
CA ASN A 421 3.85 -5.30 -27.83
C ASN A 421 4.62 -5.55 -26.51
N LEU A 422 4.29 -4.80 -25.45
CA LEU A 422 4.88 -5.00 -24.11
C LEU A 422 4.78 -6.47 -23.70
N GLU A 423 5.91 -7.02 -23.24
CA GLU A 423 6.00 -8.40 -22.76
C GLU A 423 6.82 -8.48 -21.48
N LEU A 424 6.44 -9.40 -20.58
CA LEU A 424 7.28 -9.76 -19.43
C LEU A 424 8.44 -10.65 -19.90
N LYS A 425 9.63 -10.43 -19.33
CA LYS A 425 10.77 -11.34 -19.55
C LYS A 425 10.63 -12.64 -18.75
N THR A 426 9.86 -12.62 -17.67
CA THR A 426 9.46 -13.79 -16.89
C THR A 426 8.07 -13.59 -16.30
N HIS A 427 7.29 -14.66 -16.20
CA HIS A 427 6.00 -14.69 -15.52
C HIS A 427 6.12 -15.22 -14.08
N ASP A 428 7.27 -15.76 -13.71
CA ASP A 428 7.56 -16.21 -12.35
C ASP A 428 8.08 -15.02 -11.53
N MET A 429 7.17 -14.38 -10.82
CA MET A 429 7.44 -13.17 -10.04
C MET A 429 7.82 -13.52 -8.61
N GLU A 430 8.87 -12.88 -8.12
CA GLU A 430 9.19 -12.87 -6.70
C GLU A 430 8.41 -11.78 -5.98
N TYR A 431 7.80 -12.14 -4.85
CA TYR A 431 7.01 -11.21 -4.03
C TYR A 431 7.70 -10.87 -2.72
N GLN A 432 7.42 -9.67 -2.21
CA GLN A 432 7.79 -9.27 -0.85
C GLN A 432 6.99 -10.07 0.19
N GLU A 433 7.63 -10.41 1.31
CA GLU A 433 6.96 -11.07 2.44
C GLU A 433 6.04 -10.11 3.19
N SER A 434 4.83 -9.94 2.71
CA SER A 434 3.83 -9.06 3.33
C SER A 434 2.43 -9.65 3.25
N ILE A 435 1.72 -9.71 4.37
CA ILE A 435 0.28 -10.04 4.40
C ILE A 435 -0.60 -8.82 4.15
N THR A 436 -0.01 -7.62 4.19
CA THR A 436 -0.73 -6.36 3.95
C THR A 436 -0.69 -5.95 2.49
N PHE A 437 0.47 -6.06 1.84
CA PHE A 437 0.67 -5.60 0.46
C PHE A 437 0.94 -6.76 -0.50
N ARG A 438 0.55 -6.58 -1.76
CA ARG A 438 0.88 -7.47 -2.87
C ARG A 438 1.95 -6.78 -3.72
N SER A 439 3.21 -7.01 -3.38
CA SER A 439 4.36 -6.30 -3.98
C SER A 439 5.31 -7.27 -4.66
N VAL A 440 5.54 -7.12 -5.95
CA VAL A 440 6.64 -7.80 -6.66
C VAL A 440 7.98 -7.14 -6.30
N LYS A 441 9.09 -7.88 -6.38
CA LYS A 441 10.42 -7.32 -6.12
C LYS A 441 11.01 -6.61 -7.33
N THR A 442 10.77 -7.14 -8.52
CA THR A 442 11.26 -6.61 -9.82
C THR A 442 10.25 -6.94 -10.90
N MET A 443 10.25 -6.19 -12.00
CA MET A 443 9.41 -6.48 -13.17
C MET A 443 10.14 -6.17 -14.46
N ALA A 444 10.97 -7.10 -14.91
CA ALA A 444 11.70 -6.97 -16.17
C ALA A 444 10.77 -7.14 -17.36
N VAL A 445 10.80 -6.16 -18.29
CA VAL A 445 9.92 -6.09 -19.46
C VAL A 445 10.73 -5.87 -20.75
N SER A 446 10.13 -6.25 -21.87
CA SER A 446 10.55 -5.87 -23.22
C SER A 446 9.58 -4.82 -23.75
N LEU A 447 10.10 -3.69 -24.20
CA LEU A 447 9.35 -2.55 -24.74
C LEU A 447 9.28 -2.64 -26.28
N ASN A 448 8.91 -3.75 -26.89
CA ASN A 448 8.93 -3.98 -28.34
C ASN A 448 7.78 -3.29 -29.08
#